data_41eb44badd20315f68ff5739cfbf5d70
#
_entry.id   41eb44badd20315f68ff5739cfbf5d70
#
_cell.length_a   1.000
_cell.length_b   1.000
_cell.length_c   1.000
_cell.angle_alpha   90.00
_cell.angle_beta   90.00
_cell.angle_gamma   90.00
#
_symmetry.space_group_name_H-M   'P 1'
#
loop_
_entity.id
_entity.type
_entity.pdbx_description
1 polymer ?
#
loop_
_entity_poly.entity_id
_entity_poly.type
_entity_poly.pdbx_seq_one_letter_code
_entity_poly.pdbx_strand_id
1 'polypeptide(L)'
;RNKDYNTVQFYYGAIDKSGGTDDLTGGTQDNGTQFKLNATAGANGFSDPFGGDGGYTEIDNGGTYMIQSYPRNNHRFISYPSLSTRYYITAIKDGLSADGSFINEAALDTNFDIFYSNSSTSTPTFSIERTSNFVAGTGGIVNTSLTNALLNASPTAFKVSPFTGGSTKLFVGLTNSTLLRIDTANGSPTWNNITGGSFVGSISDIEFGQNESEIFVTMHNYGVTSIWFTTDSGANWSSKEGNLPDLPVKCILQNPLIPKELIIGTELGVWATADYTIANPVL
;
A
#
# COMPACT_ATOMS: atom_id res chain seq x y z
N ARG A 1 -12.50 -31.45 13.40
CA ARG A 1 -11.89 -30.22 13.95
C ARG A 1 -10.44 -30.20 13.48
N ASN A 2 -10.07 -29.17 12.74
CA ASN A 2 -8.69 -28.94 12.29
C ASN A 2 -7.85 -28.57 13.52
N LYS A 3 -7.33 -29.56 14.24
CA LYS A 3 -6.33 -29.35 15.24
C LYS A 3 -5.00 -29.07 14.53
N ASP A 4 -4.35 -27.98 14.92
CA ASP A 4 -3.04 -27.56 14.41
C ASP A 4 -3.03 -26.99 12.98
N TYR A 5 -4.19 -26.60 12.44
CA TYR A 5 -4.29 -25.88 11.18
C TYR A 5 -4.44 -24.39 11.47
N ASN A 6 -3.30 -23.69 11.45
CA ASN A 6 -3.22 -22.25 11.69
C ASN A 6 -2.94 -21.54 10.36
N THR A 7 -3.99 -21.31 9.56
CA THR A 7 -3.89 -20.47 8.37
C THR A 7 -4.64 -19.17 8.60
N VAL A 8 -3.96 -18.08 8.36
CA VAL A 8 -4.51 -16.73 8.36
C VAL A 8 -4.19 -16.12 7.00
N GLN A 9 -5.18 -15.53 6.35
CA GLN A 9 -4.97 -14.81 5.12
C GLN A 9 -4.72 -13.34 5.45
N PHE A 10 -3.50 -12.89 5.17
CA PHE A 10 -3.15 -11.48 5.28
C PHE A 10 -3.55 -10.73 4.02
N TYR A 11 -4.18 -9.57 4.20
CA TYR A 11 -4.44 -8.59 3.15
C TYR A 11 -3.29 -7.59 3.02
N TYR A 12 -2.73 -7.20 4.15
CA TYR A 12 -1.58 -6.31 4.26
C TYR A 12 -0.62 -6.80 5.33
N GLY A 13 0.65 -6.45 5.16
CA GLY A 13 1.69 -6.65 6.15
C GLY A 13 2.63 -5.46 6.22
N ALA A 14 3.11 -5.15 7.42
CA ALA A 14 4.12 -4.13 7.63
C ALA A 14 5.13 -4.59 8.69
N ILE A 15 6.33 -4.03 8.58
CA ILE A 15 7.43 -4.24 9.53
C ILE A 15 7.86 -2.91 10.11
N ASP A 16 8.38 -2.93 11.34
CA ASP A 16 9.03 -1.77 11.94
C ASP A 16 10.34 -1.45 11.20
N LYS A 17 10.41 -0.27 10.63
CA LYS A 17 11.59 0.24 9.90
C LYS A 17 12.51 1.10 10.76
N SER A 18 12.15 1.35 12.03
CA SER A 18 12.94 2.18 12.95
C SER A 18 14.30 1.57 13.32
N GLY A 19 14.48 0.27 13.05
CA GLY A 19 15.73 -0.46 13.27
C GLY A 19 15.94 -0.91 14.73
N GLY A 20 14.91 -0.77 15.57
CA GLY A 20 14.99 -1.16 16.99
C GLY A 20 14.53 -2.58 17.29
N THR A 21 13.59 -3.10 16.51
CA THR A 21 12.92 -4.38 16.75
C THR A 21 12.52 -5.05 15.44
N ASP A 22 12.28 -6.36 15.48
CA ASP A 22 11.70 -7.12 14.36
C ASP A 22 10.18 -7.23 14.55
N ASP A 23 9.49 -6.10 14.69
CA ASP A 23 8.06 -6.09 14.91
C ASP A 23 7.28 -6.21 13.60
N LEU A 24 6.24 -7.01 13.62
CA LEU A 24 5.39 -7.30 12.47
C LEU A 24 3.94 -6.98 12.78
N THR A 25 3.23 -6.44 11.80
CA THR A 25 1.77 -6.29 11.85
C THR A 25 1.15 -6.71 10.53
N GLY A 26 -0.10 -7.15 10.56
CA GLY A 26 -0.82 -7.52 9.34
C GLY A 26 -2.32 -7.55 9.53
N GLY A 27 -3.06 -7.01 8.56
CA GLY A 27 -4.52 -7.06 8.53
C GLY A 27 -5.03 -8.35 7.93
N THR A 28 -6.05 -8.93 8.54
CA THR A 28 -6.61 -10.25 8.16
C THR A 28 -8.12 -10.22 8.18
N GLN A 29 -8.74 -11.07 7.34
CA GLN A 29 -10.19 -11.25 7.37
C GLN A 29 -10.62 -12.03 8.61
N ASP A 30 -11.67 -11.56 9.30
CA ASP A 30 -12.31 -12.19 10.46
C ASP A 30 -11.37 -12.44 11.67
N ASN A 31 -10.11 -12.05 11.59
CA ASN A 31 -9.12 -12.26 12.64
C ASN A 31 -8.39 -10.96 13.04
N GLY A 32 -8.94 -9.82 12.69
CA GLY A 32 -8.47 -8.49 13.08
C GLY A 32 -7.12 -8.09 12.48
N THR A 33 -6.44 -7.19 13.17
CA THR A 33 -5.07 -6.81 12.85
C THR A 33 -4.12 -7.56 13.77
N GLN A 34 -3.39 -8.46 13.18
CA GLN A 34 -2.41 -9.31 13.85
C GLN A 34 -1.14 -8.50 14.14
N PHE A 35 -0.59 -8.68 15.33
CA PHE A 35 0.60 -7.96 15.77
C PHE A 35 1.58 -8.88 16.49
N LYS A 36 2.88 -8.72 16.19
CA LYS A 36 3.97 -9.46 16.82
C LYS A 36 5.14 -8.54 17.14
N LEU A 37 5.42 -8.36 18.42
CA LEU A 37 6.63 -7.71 18.91
C LEU A 37 7.81 -8.67 18.91
N ASN A 38 8.99 -8.18 18.54
CA ASN A 38 10.25 -8.92 18.54
C ASN A 38 10.09 -10.30 17.88
N ALA A 39 9.68 -10.31 16.63
CA ALA A 39 9.58 -11.54 15.84
C ALA A 39 10.95 -12.22 15.74
N THR A 40 10.96 -13.54 15.71
CA THR A 40 12.17 -14.35 15.58
C THR A 40 12.07 -15.26 14.37
N ALA A 41 13.19 -15.79 13.91
CA ALA A 41 13.17 -16.80 12.85
C ALA A 41 12.29 -18.00 13.24
N GLY A 42 11.51 -18.50 12.29
CA GLY A 42 10.58 -19.63 12.48
C GLY A 42 9.17 -19.18 12.86
N ALA A 43 8.42 -20.05 13.53
CA ALA A 43 7.02 -19.79 13.87
C ALA A 43 6.89 -18.75 15.00
N ASN A 44 6.06 -17.74 14.75
CA ASN A 44 5.74 -16.70 15.71
C ASN A 44 4.26 -16.73 16.09
N GLY A 45 3.95 -16.57 17.36
CA GLY A 45 2.59 -16.34 17.82
C GLY A 45 2.23 -14.86 17.68
N PHE A 46 1.15 -14.58 16.98
CA PHE A 46 0.60 -13.23 16.87
C PHE A 46 -0.48 -12.99 17.91
N SER A 47 -0.68 -11.74 18.28
CA SER A 47 -1.82 -11.28 19.07
C SER A 47 -2.75 -10.44 18.19
N ASP A 48 -4.06 -10.56 18.45
CA ASP A 48 -5.07 -9.69 17.85
C ASP A 48 -5.66 -8.77 18.93
N PRO A 49 -5.11 -7.56 19.10
CA PRO A 49 -5.61 -6.65 20.14
C PRO A 49 -6.88 -5.91 19.72
N PHE A 50 -7.35 -6.02 18.48
CA PHE A 50 -8.37 -5.12 17.93
C PHE A 50 -9.63 -5.79 17.37
N GLY A 51 -9.58 -7.08 17.04
CA GLY A 51 -10.70 -7.86 16.51
C GLY A 51 -11.27 -7.37 15.18
N GLY A 52 -12.28 -8.07 14.66
CA GLY A 52 -13.00 -7.75 13.43
C GLY A 52 -12.23 -8.10 12.15
N ASP A 53 -12.46 -7.37 11.06
CA ASP A 53 -11.68 -7.45 9.83
C ASP A 53 -10.55 -6.43 9.87
N GLY A 54 -9.33 -6.86 9.66
CA GLY A 54 -8.17 -6.01 9.43
C GLY A 54 -7.91 -5.86 7.94
N GLY A 55 -7.49 -4.69 7.51
CA GLY A 55 -7.08 -4.41 6.14
C GLY A 55 -5.68 -3.81 6.11
N TYR A 56 -5.56 -2.58 5.59
CA TYR A 56 -4.30 -1.84 5.56
C TYR A 56 -3.71 -1.68 6.97
N THR A 57 -2.41 -1.83 7.08
CA THR A 57 -1.63 -1.52 8.29
C THR A 57 -0.24 -1.04 7.92
N GLU A 58 0.28 -0.06 8.64
CA GLU A 58 1.66 0.43 8.49
C GLU A 58 2.17 0.97 9.82
N ILE A 59 3.46 0.75 10.10
CA ILE A 59 4.17 1.33 11.24
C ILE A 59 4.94 2.54 10.74
N ASP A 60 4.84 3.66 11.46
CA ASP A 60 5.62 4.87 11.20
C ASP A 60 7.13 4.57 11.20
N ASN A 61 7.89 5.20 10.29
CA ASN A 61 9.34 5.00 10.19
C ASN A 61 10.10 5.40 11.48
N GLY A 62 9.52 6.28 12.30
CA GLY A 62 10.05 6.64 13.62
C GLY A 62 9.72 5.64 14.71
N GLY A 63 8.88 4.64 14.45
CA GLY A 63 8.46 3.66 15.44
C GLY A 63 7.66 4.26 16.59
N THR A 64 6.82 5.26 16.34
CA THR A 64 6.06 5.98 17.36
C THR A 64 4.56 5.70 17.31
N TYR A 65 4.03 5.37 16.14
CA TYR A 65 2.65 4.99 15.94
C TYR A 65 2.49 4.00 14.79
N MET A 66 1.30 3.44 14.67
CA MET A 66 0.89 2.66 13.51
C MET A 66 -0.50 3.10 13.06
N ILE A 67 -0.79 2.89 11.79
CA ILE A 67 -2.13 2.98 11.22
C ILE A 67 -2.67 1.58 11.05
N GLN A 68 -3.94 1.41 11.40
CA GLN A 68 -4.69 0.16 11.22
C GLN A 68 -6.03 0.48 10.60
N SER A 69 -6.50 -0.36 9.67
CA SER A 69 -7.83 -0.20 9.10
C SER A 69 -8.81 -1.30 9.54
N TYR A 70 -10.08 -0.92 9.56
CA TYR A 70 -11.24 -1.78 9.36
C TYR A 70 -11.67 -1.73 7.88
N PRO A 71 -12.69 -2.52 7.48
CA PRO A 71 -13.25 -2.42 6.15
C PRO A 71 -13.66 -0.99 5.77
N ARG A 72 -13.52 -0.68 4.49
CA ARG A 72 -13.83 0.63 3.94
C ARG A 72 -12.86 1.72 4.38
N ASN A 73 -13.25 2.97 4.28
CA ASN A 73 -12.40 4.11 4.68
C ASN A 73 -12.42 4.33 6.20
N ASN A 74 -12.19 3.27 6.98
CA ASN A 74 -12.14 3.32 8.44
C ASN A 74 -10.72 3.06 8.94
N HIS A 75 -9.97 4.12 9.19
CA HIS A 75 -8.58 4.03 9.63
C HIS A 75 -8.40 4.60 11.03
N ARG A 76 -7.49 4.02 11.77
CA ARG A 76 -7.19 4.37 13.15
C ARG A 76 -5.71 4.63 13.34
N PHE A 77 -5.41 5.65 14.11
CA PHE A 77 -4.13 5.82 14.78
C PHE A 77 -4.04 4.90 15.99
N ILE A 78 -2.89 4.31 16.20
CA ILE A 78 -2.58 3.50 17.38
C ILE A 78 -1.16 3.85 17.84
N SER A 79 -1.01 4.21 19.11
CA SER A 79 0.32 4.44 19.68
C SER A 79 1.15 3.16 19.66
N TYR A 80 2.39 3.26 19.21
CA TYR A 80 3.29 2.13 19.06
C TYR A 80 4.56 2.36 19.92
N PRO A 81 5.16 1.34 20.51
CA PRO A 81 4.71 -0.06 20.56
C PRO A 81 3.70 -0.36 21.69
N SER A 82 3.26 0.64 22.44
CA SER A 82 2.42 0.46 23.64
C SER A 82 1.01 -0.03 23.35
N LEU A 83 0.47 0.25 22.15
CA LEU A 83 -0.91 -0.01 21.69
C LEU A 83 -2.00 0.55 22.64
N SER A 84 -1.64 1.48 23.51
CA SER A 84 -2.49 1.97 24.60
C SER A 84 -3.48 3.04 24.17
N THR A 85 -3.14 3.82 23.15
CA THR A 85 -3.96 4.91 22.62
C THR A 85 -4.43 4.59 21.22
N ARG A 86 -5.73 4.71 20.95
CA ARG A 86 -6.32 4.51 19.63
C ARG A 86 -7.48 5.45 19.38
N TYR A 87 -7.61 5.92 18.15
CA TYR A 87 -8.74 6.73 17.68
C TYR A 87 -8.84 6.72 16.15
N TYR A 88 -10.03 6.99 15.64
CA TYR A 88 -10.25 7.14 14.20
C TYR A 88 -9.61 8.41 13.67
N ILE A 89 -9.01 8.32 12.48
CA ILE A 89 -8.35 9.45 11.81
C ILE A 89 -9.06 9.87 10.53
N THR A 90 -9.77 8.97 9.85
CA THR A 90 -10.54 9.29 8.65
C THR A 90 -11.87 10.00 8.98
N ALA A 91 -12.46 10.68 7.98
CA ALA A 91 -13.64 11.53 8.19
C ALA A 91 -14.85 10.75 8.73
N ILE A 92 -15.04 9.52 8.29
CA ILE A 92 -16.11 8.64 8.76
C ILE A 92 -15.56 7.74 9.87
N LYS A 93 -16.14 7.83 11.06
CA LYS A 93 -15.56 7.34 12.31
C LYS A 93 -16.34 6.23 13.02
N ASP A 94 -17.41 5.71 12.42
CA ASP A 94 -18.36 4.82 13.10
C ASP A 94 -18.40 3.37 12.56
N GLY A 95 -17.50 3.03 11.62
CA GLY A 95 -17.46 1.72 10.98
C GLY A 95 -18.57 1.47 9.95
N LEU A 96 -19.43 2.47 9.69
CA LEU A 96 -20.56 2.39 8.76
C LEU A 96 -20.25 3.08 7.42
N SER A 97 -19.00 3.49 7.18
CA SER A 97 -18.62 4.11 5.91
C SER A 97 -18.96 3.20 4.73
N ALA A 98 -19.67 3.77 3.76
CA ALA A 98 -19.81 3.15 2.43
C ALA A 98 -18.66 3.51 1.49
N ASP A 99 -17.76 4.41 1.93
CA ASP A 99 -16.67 4.93 1.12
C ASP A 99 -15.47 3.97 1.11
N GLY A 100 -14.76 3.97 -0.02
CA GLY A 100 -13.63 3.08 -0.23
C GLY A 100 -14.02 1.63 -0.54
N SER A 101 -13.01 0.82 -0.81
CA SER A 101 -13.13 -0.63 -1.04
C SER A 101 -13.27 -1.38 0.28
N PHE A 102 -13.76 -2.64 0.23
CA PHE A 102 -13.85 -3.46 1.45
C PHE A 102 -12.47 -3.60 2.12
N ILE A 103 -11.47 -4.07 1.39
CA ILE A 103 -10.07 -3.85 1.74
C ILE A 103 -9.68 -2.54 1.08
N ASN A 104 -9.40 -1.54 1.88
CA ASN A 104 -9.25 -0.16 1.40
C ASN A 104 -7.80 0.21 1.24
N GLU A 105 -7.45 0.59 0.01
CA GLU A 105 -6.09 0.98 -0.33
C GLU A 105 -5.73 2.33 0.30
N ALA A 106 -4.49 2.41 0.77
CA ALA A 106 -3.97 3.59 1.46
C ALA A 106 -2.44 3.67 1.39
N ALA A 107 -1.89 4.82 1.78
CA ALA A 107 -0.47 5.02 2.02
C ALA A 107 -0.22 6.06 3.11
N LEU A 108 0.82 5.86 3.89
CA LEU A 108 1.29 6.78 4.93
C LEU A 108 2.55 7.52 4.45
N ASP A 109 2.52 8.84 4.46
CA ASP A 109 3.73 9.67 4.37
C ASP A 109 4.27 9.92 5.77
N THR A 110 5.26 9.14 6.15
CA THR A 110 5.88 9.22 7.49
C THR A 110 6.78 10.44 7.67
N ASN A 111 7.14 11.14 6.58
CA ASN A 111 7.95 12.36 6.67
C ASN A 111 7.12 13.58 7.10
N PHE A 112 5.83 13.57 6.78
CA PHE A 112 4.92 14.69 7.05
C PHE A 112 3.76 14.29 7.96
N ASP A 113 3.68 13.05 8.43
CA ASP A 113 2.55 12.50 9.18
C ASP A 113 1.22 12.73 8.45
N ILE A 114 1.18 12.36 7.17
CA ILE A 114 0.00 12.51 6.33
C ILE A 114 -0.43 11.13 5.81
N PHE A 115 -1.69 10.85 5.97
CA PHE A 115 -2.29 9.60 5.51
C PHE A 115 -3.20 9.85 4.31
N TYR A 116 -3.07 9.00 3.28
CA TYR A 116 -3.88 9.02 2.06
C TYR A 116 -4.65 7.72 1.94
N SER A 117 -5.95 7.80 1.68
CA SER A 117 -6.79 6.61 1.53
C SER A 117 -7.84 6.78 0.44
N ASN A 118 -8.28 5.66 -0.13
CA ASN A 118 -9.40 5.67 -1.07
C ASN A 118 -10.68 6.03 -0.32
N SER A 119 -11.31 7.14 -0.70
CA SER A 119 -12.58 7.62 -0.18
C SER A 119 -13.68 7.69 -1.26
N SER A 120 -13.51 6.93 -2.35
CA SER A 120 -14.48 6.86 -3.44
C SER A 120 -15.80 6.28 -2.96
N THR A 121 -16.91 6.87 -3.41
CA THR A 121 -18.27 6.43 -3.05
C THR A 121 -18.81 5.39 -4.04
N SER A 122 -19.87 4.69 -3.65
CA SER A 122 -20.57 3.70 -4.51
C SER A 122 -21.28 4.32 -5.73
N THR A 123 -21.61 5.62 -5.66
CA THR A 123 -21.99 6.43 -6.82
C THR A 123 -20.70 6.99 -7.38
N PRO A 124 -20.38 6.89 -8.68
CA PRO A 124 -19.01 7.05 -9.18
C PRO A 124 -18.44 8.46 -8.97
N THR A 125 -18.22 8.81 -7.72
CA THR A 125 -17.39 9.93 -7.30
C THR A 125 -16.11 9.36 -6.75
N PHE A 126 -15.05 9.44 -7.56
CA PHE A 126 -13.73 8.97 -7.16
C PHE A 126 -13.02 10.07 -6.38
N SER A 127 -12.48 9.72 -5.23
CA SER A 127 -11.77 10.67 -4.36
C SER A 127 -10.72 9.96 -3.51
N ILE A 128 -9.72 10.74 -3.12
CA ILE A 128 -8.69 10.35 -2.14
C ILE A 128 -8.89 11.24 -0.93
N GLU A 129 -8.98 10.66 0.26
CA GLU A 129 -8.93 11.43 1.50
C GLU A 129 -7.48 11.63 1.91
N ARG A 130 -7.10 12.88 2.13
CA ARG A 130 -5.86 13.27 2.78
C ARG A 130 -6.14 13.64 4.22
N THR A 131 -5.57 12.89 5.16
CA THR A 131 -5.70 13.11 6.60
C THR A 131 -4.38 13.63 7.16
N SER A 132 -4.42 14.72 7.91
CA SER A 132 -3.26 15.34 8.54
C SER A 132 -3.52 15.72 10.00
N ASN A 133 -2.46 16.10 10.74
CA ASN A 133 -2.50 16.51 12.14
C ASN A 133 -3.09 15.46 13.10
N PHE A 134 -3.05 14.19 12.74
CA PHE A 134 -3.63 13.12 13.54
C PHE A 134 -2.69 12.65 14.67
N VAL A 135 -1.39 12.89 14.60
CA VAL A 135 -0.42 12.41 15.62
C VAL A 135 -0.62 13.11 16.96
N ALA A 136 -1.02 14.37 16.96
CA ALA A 136 -1.26 15.16 18.17
C ALA A 136 -2.60 14.84 18.89
N GLY A 137 -3.39 13.91 18.38
CA GLY A 137 -4.69 13.53 18.92
C GLY A 137 -5.87 13.98 18.06
N THR A 138 -7.09 13.71 18.51
CA THR A 138 -8.31 13.90 17.70
C THR A 138 -8.70 15.36 17.44
N GLY A 139 -8.24 16.29 18.27
CA GLY A 139 -8.68 17.69 18.21
C GLY A 139 -8.12 18.51 17.05
N GLY A 140 -7.09 18.00 16.38
CA GLY A 140 -6.42 18.70 15.29
C GLY A 140 -6.56 18.05 13.91
N ILE A 141 -7.24 16.90 13.83
CA ILE A 141 -7.35 16.12 12.58
C ILE A 141 -8.04 16.94 11.49
N VAL A 142 -7.40 16.99 10.33
CA VAL A 142 -7.93 17.63 9.13
C VAL A 142 -8.06 16.59 8.02
N ASN A 143 -9.29 16.37 7.59
CA ASN A 143 -9.61 15.51 6.44
C ASN A 143 -9.93 16.39 5.22
N THR A 144 -9.24 16.14 4.11
CA THR A 144 -9.40 16.88 2.86
C THR A 144 -9.66 15.91 1.72
N SER A 145 -10.76 16.09 1.01
CA SER A 145 -11.03 15.31 -0.20
C SER A 145 -10.22 15.86 -1.38
N LEU A 146 -9.42 15.01 -2.01
CA LEU A 146 -8.68 15.30 -3.23
C LEU A 146 -9.41 14.67 -4.41
N THR A 147 -9.79 15.49 -5.37
CA THR A 147 -10.50 15.09 -6.60
C THR A 147 -9.85 15.71 -7.82
N ASN A 148 -9.91 15.03 -8.96
CA ASN A 148 -9.40 15.52 -10.23
C ASN A 148 -10.08 14.75 -11.38
N ALA A 149 -10.18 15.34 -12.57
CA ALA A 149 -10.72 14.65 -13.74
C ALA A 149 -9.90 13.41 -14.17
N LEU A 150 -8.60 13.37 -13.84
CA LEU A 150 -7.74 12.21 -14.09
C LEU A 150 -8.05 11.03 -13.15
N LEU A 151 -8.62 11.28 -11.98
CA LEU A 151 -9.09 10.24 -11.06
C LEU A 151 -10.48 9.76 -11.52
N ASN A 152 -10.50 8.94 -12.55
CA ASN A 152 -11.70 8.54 -13.29
C ASN A 152 -12.11 7.08 -13.08
N ALA A 153 -11.46 6.39 -12.14
CA ALA A 153 -11.79 5.03 -11.71
C ALA A 153 -11.39 4.86 -10.23
N SER A 154 -11.79 3.75 -9.63
CA SER A 154 -11.48 3.47 -8.23
C SER A 154 -9.98 3.27 -8.02
N PRO A 155 -9.36 3.93 -7.02
CA PRO A 155 -8.00 3.63 -6.60
C PRO A 155 -7.84 2.19 -6.11
N THR A 156 -6.76 1.54 -6.50
CA THR A 156 -6.43 0.14 -6.17
C THR A 156 -5.01 -0.05 -5.66
N ALA A 157 -4.16 0.96 -5.79
CA ALA A 157 -2.81 0.95 -5.26
C ALA A 157 -2.40 2.38 -4.89
N PHE A 158 -1.69 2.52 -3.78
CA PHE A 158 -1.12 3.77 -3.30
C PHE A 158 0.35 3.58 -2.94
N LYS A 159 1.19 4.52 -3.33
CA LYS A 159 2.59 4.55 -2.90
C LYS A 159 3.06 6.00 -2.72
N VAL A 160 3.60 6.32 -1.56
CA VAL A 160 4.34 7.57 -1.34
C VAL A 160 5.79 7.35 -1.78
N SER A 161 6.36 8.30 -2.52
CA SER A 161 7.77 8.23 -2.90
C SER A 161 8.66 8.32 -1.67
N PRO A 162 9.56 7.36 -1.44
CA PRO A 162 10.52 7.41 -0.34
C PRO A 162 11.67 8.39 -0.61
N PHE A 163 11.78 8.92 -1.83
CA PHE A 163 12.90 9.76 -2.27
C PHE A 163 12.62 11.26 -2.17
N THR A 164 11.37 11.66 -1.98
CA THR A 164 10.97 13.08 -1.97
C THR A 164 10.95 13.60 -0.54
N GLY A 165 11.87 14.53 -0.21
CA GLY A 165 11.97 15.10 1.14
C GLY A 165 11.29 16.45 1.35
N GLY A 166 10.98 17.20 0.28
CA GLY A 166 10.45 18.57 0.38
C GLY A 166 8.92 18.68 0.30
N SER A 167 8.27 17.70 -0.28
CA SER A 167 6.81 17.60 -0.41
C SER A 167 6.43 16.15 -0.72
N THR A 168 5.17 15.78 -0.46
CA THR A 168 4.70 14.43 -0.81
C THR A 168 4.53 14.27 -2.31
N LYS A 169 5.14 13.24 -2.90
CA LYS A 169 4.73 12.68 -4.18
C LYS A 169 3.97 11.39 -3.94
N LEU A 170 2.71 11.39 -4.32
CA LEU A 170 1.83 10.25 -4.18
C LEU A 170 1.59 9.61 -5.55
N PHE A 171 1.74 8.30 -5.62
CA PHE A 171 1.43 7.50 -6.81
C PHE A 171 0.15 6.70 -6.54
N VAL A 172 -0.75 6.66 -7.53
CA VAL A 172 -2.06 6.02 -7.39
C VAL A 172 -2.37 5.21 -8.63
N GLY A 173 -2.53 3.90 -8.46
CA GLY A 173 -3.03 2.99 -9.47
C GLY A 173 -4.54 2.85 -9.41
N LEU A 174 -5.19 2.71 -10.57
CA LEU A 174 -6.63 2.61 -10.68
C LEU A 174 -7.09 1.27 -11.28
N THR A 175 -8.37 0.94 -11.09
CA THR A 175 -8.99 -0.28 -11.67
C THR A 175 -8.97 -0.33 -13.19
N ASN A 176 -8.84 0.79 -13.87
CA ASN A 176 -8.84 0.92 -15.32
C ASN A 176 -7.43 1.09 -15.94
N SER A 177 -6.42 0.57 -15.28
CA SER A 177 -5.00 0.65 -15.67
C SER A 177 -4.36 2.05 -15.63
N THR A 178 -5.09 3.07 -15.22
CA THR A 178 -4.52 4.43 -15.11
C THR A 178 -3.54 4.48 -13.93
N LEU A 179 -2.36 5.05 -14.17
CA LEU A 179 -1.38 5.37 -13.14
C LEU A 179 -1.22 6.89 -13.03
N LEU A 180 -1.48 7.41 -11.85
CA LEU A 180 -1.39 8.84 -11.55
C LEU A 180 -0.17 9.11 -10.66
N ARG A 181 0.54 10.21 -10.94
CA ARG A 181 1.49 10.83 -10.02
C ARG A 181 0.92 12.16 -9.57
N ILE A 182 0.86 12.37 -8.27
CA ILE A 182 0.34 13.57 -7.64
C ILE A 182 1.49 14.25 -6.90
N ASP A 183 2.02 15.31 -7.51
CA ASP A 183 3.11 16.11 -6.93
C ASP A 183 2.53 17.09 -5.90
N THR A 184 3.25 17.35 -4.83
CA THR A 184 2.83 18.22 -3.71
C THR A 184 1.47 17.80 -3.12
N ALA A 185 1.27 16.49 -2.98
CA ALA A 185 0.00 15.92 -2.47
C ALA A 185 -0.33 16.39 -1.04
N ASN A 186 0.69 16.76 -0.25
CA ASN A 186 0.54 17.34 1.09
C ASN A 186 0.09 18.81 1.10
N GLY A 187 0.06 19.48 -0.05
CA GLY A 187 -0.29 20.90 -0.17
C GLY A 187 -1.29 21.15 -1.28
N SER A 188 -0.84 21.82 -2.34
CA SER A 188 -1.60 22.10 -3.56
C SER A 188 -1.24 21.06 -4.62
N PRO A 189 -2.02 19.99 -4.81
CA PRO A 189 -1.64 18.86 -5.64
C PRO A 189 -1.63 19.18 -7.14
N THR A 190 -0.58 18.75 -7.83
CA THR A 190 -0.49 18.73 -9.29
C THR A 190 -0.60 17.30 -9.78
N TRP A 191 -1.59 17.02 -10.63
CA TRP A 191 -1.93 15.69 -11.10
C TRP A 191 -1.32 15.40 -12.47
N ASN A 192 -0.66 14.28 -12.61
CA ASN A 192 -0.02 13.81 -13.83
C ASN A 192 -0.46 12.39 -14.14
N ASN A 193 -0.87 12.15 -15.39
CA ASN A 193 -1.09 10.79 -15.88
C ASN A 193 0.23 10.28 -16.46
N ILE A 194 0.77 9.21 -15.87
CA ILE A 194 2.02 8.56 -16.26
C ILE A 194 1.80 7.11 -16.71
N THR A 195 0.59 6.78 -17.12
CA THR A 195 0.17 5.45 -17.57
C THR A 195 0.97 4.97 -18.78
N GLY A 196 1.48 3.75 -18.75
CA GLY A 196 2.07 3.11 -19.92
C GLY A 196 1.01 2.80 -20.98
N GLY A 197 1.30 3.09 -22.24
CA GLY A 197 0.35 2.89 -23.34
C GLY A 197 -0.09 1.43 -23.58
N SER A 198 0.63 0.46 -22.98
CA SER A 198 0.30 -0.97 -23.04
C SER A 198 -0.31 -1.51 -21.75
N PHE A 199 -0.60 -0.68 -20.76
CA PHE A 199 -1.21 -1.12 -19.52
C PHE A 199 -2.63 -1.61 -19.76
N VAL A 200 -2.96 -2.80 -19.23
CA VAL A 200 -4.29 -3.41 -19.30
C VAL A 200 -4.59 -4.05 -17.95
N GLY A 201 -5.80 -3.81 -17.44
CA GLY A 201 -6.25 -4.39 -16.19
C GLY A 201 -6.21 -3.44 -15.00
N SER A 202 -6.32 -3.98 -13.80
CA SER A 202 -6.28 -3.24 -12.54
C SER A 202 -4.85 -3.21 -11.99
N ILE A 203 -4.37 -2.03 -11.66
CA ILE A 203 -3.07 -1.89 -10.98
C ILE A 203 -3.20 -2.45 -9.56
N SER A 204 -2.32 -3.37 -9.18
CA SER A 204 -2.34 -4.01 -7.87
C SER A 204 -1.31 -3.45 -6.90
N ASP A 205 -0.15 -3.02 -7.39
CA ASP A 205 0.89 -2.45 -6.55
C ASP A 205 1.83 -1.54 -7.34
N ILE A 206 2.53 -0.67 -6.61
CA ILE A 206 3.51 0.27 -7.11
C ILE A 206 4.73 0.20 -6.21
N GLU A 207 5.92 -0.01 -6.78
CA GLU A 207 7.17 -0.05 -6.02
C GLU A 207 8.24 0.77 -6.70
N PHE A 208 9.20 1.27 -5.94
CA PHE A 208 10.34 2.00 -6.45
C PHE A 208 11.57 1.09 -6.58
N GLY A 209 12.40 1.38 -7.60
CA GLY A 209 13.73 0.81 -7.71
C GLY A 209 14.75 1.57 -6.86
N GLN A 210 15.93 1.79 -7.40
CA GLN A 210 17.04 2.42 -6.69
C GLN A 210 16.93 3.95 -6.59
N ASN A 211 16.02 4.56 -7.30
CA ASN A 211 15.79 6.01 -7.32
C ASN A 211 14.34 6.31 -7.75
N GLU A 212 13.94 7.58 -7.63
CA GLU A 212 12.56 8.01 -7.89
C GLU A 212 12.11 7.87 -9.37
N SER A 213 13.05 7.80 -10.32
CA SER A 213 12.69 7.58 -11.73
C SER A 213 12.45 6.12 -12.08
N GLU A 214 12.87 5.20 -11.22
CA GLU A 214 12.67 3.77 -11.37
C GLU A 214 11.39 3.34 -10.65
N ILE A 215 10.38 2.93 -11.43
CA ILE A 215 9.06 2.58 -10.87
C ILE A 215 8.62 1.24 -11.46
N PHE A 216 8.20 0.33 -10.60
CA PHE A 216 7.50 -0.89 -10.96
C PHE A 216 6.00 -0.71 -10.76
N VAL A 217 5.23 -1.35 -11.65
CA VAL A 217 3.77 -1.44 -11.55
C VAL A 217 3.35 -2.86 -11.84
N THR A 218 2.44 -3.40 -11.03
CA THR A 218 1.89 -4.74 -11.23
C THR A 218 0.40 -4.70 -11.58
N MET A 219 -0.08 -5.75 -12.27
CA MET A 219 -1.48 -5.91 -12.69
C MET A 219 -2.10 -7.14 -12.05
N HIS A 220 -3.33 -6.98 -11.57
CA HIS A 220 -4.10 -8.03 -10.90
C HIS A 220 -5.10 -8.71 -11.84
N ASN A 221 -4.63 -9.15 -13.00
CA ASN A 221 -5.47 -9.76 -14.01
C ASN A 221 -4.76 -10.93 -14.70
N TYR A 222 -5.53 -11.92 -15.16
CA TYR A 222 -5.06 -12.91 -16.11
C TYR A 222 -5.10 -12.37 -17.55
N GLY A 223 -4.28 -12.91 -18.43
CA GLY A 223 -4.25 -12.57 -19.85
C GLY A 223 -3.65 -11.21 -20.17
N VAL A 224 -2.85 -10.65 -19.26
CA VAL A 224 -2.19 -9.35 -19.41
C VAL A 224 -0.72 -9.45 -19.00
N THR A 225 0.10 -8.51 -19.46
CA THR A 225 1.45 -8.35 -18.90
C THR A 225 1.34 -7.82 -17.48
N SER A 226 1.83 -8.61 -16.51
CA SER A 226 1.60 -8.38 -15.08
C SER A 226 2.66 -7.52 -14.40
N ILE A 227 3.85 -7.32 -15.00
CA ILE A 227 4.94 -6.53 -14.40
C ILE A 227 5.48 -5.52 -15.41
N TRP A 228 5.40 -4.25 -15.06
CA TRP A 228 5.90 -3.13 -15.84
C TRP A 228 6.96 -2.35 -15.08
N PHE A 229 7.93 -1.82 -15.79
CA PHE A 229 9.04 -1.06 -15.24
C PHE A 229 9.40 0.13 -16.10
N THR A 230 9.68 1.25 -15.46
CA THR A 230 10.23 2.46 -16.07
C THR A 230 11.53 2.89 -15.40
N THR A 231 12.39 3.57 -16.13
CA THR A 231 13.62 4.22 -15.60
C THR A 231 13.61 5.74 -15.81
N ASP A 232 12.50 6.27 -16.31
CA ASP A 232 12.35 7.67 -16.71
C ASP A 232 11.06 8.31 -16.16
N SER A 233 10.69 7.93 -14.95
CA SER A 233 9.52 8.47 -14.21
C SER A 233 8.18 8.28 -14.93
N GLY A 234 8.05 7.20 -15.71
CA GLY A 234 6.82 6.84 -16.42
C GLY A 234 6.69 7.38 -17.84
N ALA A 235 7.75 7.98 -18.41
CA ALA A 235 7.71 8.41 -19.80
C ALA A 235 7.74 7.21 -20.78
N ASN A 236 8.48 6.16 -20.44
CA ASN A 236 8.51 4.91 -21.18
C ASN A 236 8.42 3.71 -20.24
N TRP A 237 7.76 2.65 -20.69
CA TRP A 237 7.54 1.44 -19.91
C TRP A 237 8.00 0.19 -20.65
N SER A 238 8.60 -0.75 -19.94
CA SER A 238 9.00 -2.05 -20.46
C SER A 238 8.45 -3.17 -19.57
N SER A 239 8.10 -4.30 -20.18
CA SER A 239 7.72 -5.51 -19.44
C SER A 239 8.91 -6.09 -18.68
N LYS A 240 8.66 -6.57 -17.47
CA LYS A 240 9.58 -7.38 -16.65
C LYS A 240 8.97 -8.73 -16.24
N GLU A 241 7.99 -9.19 -16.99
CA GLU A 241 7.29 -10.44 -16.73
C GLU A 241 8.19 -11.67 -16.94
N GLY A 242 9.14 -11.59 -17.92
CA GLY A 242 10.09 -12.67 -18.16
C GLY A 242 9.42 -14.00 -18.47
N ASN A 243 9.70 -15.01 -17.65
CA ASN A 243 9.11 -16.35 -17.75
C ASN A 243 7.98 -16.61 -16.75
N LEU A 244 7.46 -15.58 -16.08
CA LEU A 244 6.33 -15.73 -15.19
C LEU A 244 5.14 -16.33 -15.97
N PRO A 245 4.48 -17.38 -15.48
CA PRO A 245 3.21 -17.84 -16.07
C PRO A 245 2.15 -16.73 -16.04
N ASP A 246 1.10 -16.87 -16.84
CA ASP A 246 -0.05 -15.94 -16.82
C ASP A 246 -0.75 -16.01 -15.46
N LEU A 247 -0.33 -15.15 -14.55
CA LEU A 247 -0.77 -15.05 -13.16
C LEU A 247 -0.99 -13.60 -12.74
N PRO A 248 -2.08 -13.30 -12.02
CA PRO A 248 -2.22 -12.02 -11.34
C PRO A 248 -1.10 -11.79 -10.33
N VAL A 249 -0.41 -10.67 -10.43
CA VAL A 249 0.57 -10.22 -9.44
C VAL A 249 -0.13 -9.30 -8.45
N LYS A 250 -0.01 -9.58 -7.15
CA LYS A 250 -0.72 -8.85 -6.08
C LYS A 250 0.15 -7.80 -5.40
N CYS A 251 1.43 -8.10 -5.24
CA CYS A 251 2.39 -7.18 -4.63
C CYS A 251 3.78 -7.38 -5.22
N ILE A 252 4.61 -6.36 -5.07
CA ILE A 252 5.97 -6.32 -5.58
C ILE A 252 6.88 -5.62 -4.58
N LEU A 253 8.09 -6.11 -4.44
CA LEU A 253 9.12 -5.55 -3.57
C LEU A 253 10.47 -5.57 -4.29
N GLN A 254 11.09 -4.43 -4.46
CA GLN A 254 12.51 -4.36 -4.74
C GLN A 254 13.27 -4.62 -3.45
N ASN A 255 14.13 -5.65 -3.43
CA ASN A 255 14.85 -6.02 -2.22
C ASN A 255 15.86 -4.92 -1.81
N PRO A 256 15.67 -4.24 -0.68
CA PRO A 256 16.57 -3.16 -0.26
C PRO A 256 17.98 -3.64 0.09
N LEU A 257 18.14 -4.93 0.39
CA LEU A 257 19.45 -5.54 0.74
C LEU A 257 20.19 -6.06 -0.47
N ILE A 258 19.48 -6.37 -1.56
CA ILE A 258 20.05 -6.89 -2.82
C ILE A 258 19.48 -6.05 -3.97
N PRO A 259 20.17 -4.96 -4.37
CA PRO A 259 19.60 -3.91 -5.22
C PRO A 259 19.03 -4.34 -6.57
N LYS A 260 19.39 -5.52 -7.08
CA LYS A 260 18.87 -6.04 -8.34
C LYS A 260 17.76 -7.07 -8.20
N GLU A 261 17.54 -7.55 -6.99
CA GLU A 261 16.52 -8.55 -6.72
C GLU A 261 15.13 -7.94 -6.67
N LEU A 262 14.19 -8.62 -7.31
CA LEU A 262 12.77 -8.29 -7.28
C LEU A 262 12.00 -9.50 -6.76
N ILE A 263 11.11 -9.27 -5.83
CA ILE A 263 10.24 -10.28 -5.21
C ILE A 263 8.80 -9.92 -5.50
N ILE A 264 7.98 -10.88 -5.92
CA ILE A 264 6.56 -10.68 -6.21
C ILE A 264 5.70 -11.70 -5.48
N GLY A 265 4.54 -11.26 -5.04
CA GLY A 265 3.48 -12.12 -4.53
C GLY A 265 2.40 -12.34 -5.60
N THR A 266 2.06 -13.61 -5.85
CA THR A 266 1.05 -14.01 -6.82
C THR A 266 -0.01 -14.90 -6.16
N GLU A 267 -1.04 -15.31 -6.91
CA GLU A 267 -2.02 -16.30 -6.42
C GLU A 267 -1.42 -17.68 -6.20
N LEU A 268 -0.29 -17.99 -6.81
CA LEU A 268 0.40 -19.28 -6.69
C LEU A 268 1.72 -19.18 -5.91
N GLY A 269 1.81 -18.23 -4.98
CA GLY A 269 2.96 -18.08 -4.11
C GLY A 269 3.88 -16.93 -4.45
N VAL A 270 5.10 -17.00 -3.92
CA VAL A 270 6.13 -15.95 -4.05
C VAL A 270 7.14 -16.37 -5.11
N TRP A 271 7.46 -15.42 -6.00
CA TRP A 271 8.45 -15.57 -7.05
C TRP A 271 9.52 -14.50 -6.88
N ALA A 272 10.72 -14.74 -7.38
CA ALA A 272 11.80 -13.77 -7.32
C ALA A 272 12.73 -13.88 -8.51
N THR A 273 13.32 -12.75 -8.91
CA THR A 273 14.46 -12.73 -9.86
C THR A 273 15.67 -12.08 -9.21
N ALA A 274 16.83 -12.64 -9.45
CA ALA A 274 18.09 -12.11 -8.95
C ALA A 274 18.57 -10.84 -9.68
N ASP A 275 18.05 -10.57 -10.89
CA ASP A 275 18.41 -9.39 -11.68
C ASP A 275 17.26 -8.92 -12.58
N TYR A 276 16.50 -7.94 -12.09
CA TYR A 276 15.43 -7.30 -12.87
C TYR A 276 15.93 -6.34 -13.94
N THR A 277 17.22 -5.99 -13.95
CA THR A 277 17.75 -5.01 -14.90
C THR A 277 17.88 -5.57 -16.32
N ILE A 278 17.96 -6.89 -16.46
CA ILE A 278 17.96 -7.56 -17.77
C ILE A 278 16.59 -7.45 -18.47
N ALA A 279 16.57 -7.58 -19.78
CA ALA A 279 15.36 -7.39 -20.58
C ALA A 279 14.26 -8.41 -20.25
N ASN A 280 14.64 -9.69 -20.09
CA ASN A 280 13.72 -10.78 -19.74
C ASN A 280 14.24 -11.49 -18.49
N PRO A 281 13.87 -11.02 -17.28
CA PRO A 281 14.30 -11.66 -16.04
C PRO A 281 13.72 -13.07 -15.92
N VAL A 282 14.43 -13.94 -15.22
CA VAL A 282 13.94 -15.27 -14.87
C VAL A 282 13.37 -15.17 -13.44
N LEU A 283 12.08 -15.45 -13.29
CA LEU A 283 11.32 -15.44 -12.03
C LEU A 283 11.15 -16.86 -11.50
#